data_90c191d99ba23c79f48a2bb15ddb7e4b
#
_entry.id   90c191d99ba23c79f48a2bb15ddb7e4b
#
_cell.length_a   1.000
_cell.length_b   1.000
_cell.length_c   1.000
_cell.angle_alpha   90.00
_cell.angle_beta   90.00
_cell.angle_gamma   90.00
#
_symmetry.space_group_name_H-M   'P 1'
#
loop_
_entity.id
_entity.type
_entity.pdbx_description
1 polymer ?
#
loop_
_entity_poly.entity_id
_entity_poly.type
_entity_poly.pdbx_seq_one_letter_code
_entity_poly.pdbx_strand_id
1 'polypeptide(L)'
;MTERPRKRAESFKELRALFLRESDPKGRERSIAAYKPQPTDIVITPFGKSGTTWTQQIFHTLRTRGDMAFDDISRVVPWIETADRLNLDINADQRAEPRGFKSHLDYDAMPKGAKYINVIRHPVDAAFSSFKFMEGWYFEPGSIKANEFVQLSTADAGYHKHFTGWWQHRNDANVLYLVYEHMKQDLEGTIEKIASFCHIKLDDELFDITVEHASLPFMLNYKDRFDDAMLRELSEKTLLPTGSDSAKVREGKVGVNDLSKETIEMLEKLWRDNLASVTGFETYESLIASLK
;
A
#
# COMPACT_ATOMS: atom_id res chain seq x y z
N MET A 1 -30.86 -20.48 -4.85
CA MET A 1 -30.13 -19.37 -4.19
C MET A 1 -30.16 -18.20 -5.15
N THR A 2 -30.87 -17.13 -4.82
CA THR A 2 -30.91 -15.91 -5.66
C THR A 2 -29.52 -15.31 -5.69
N GLU A 3 -28.92 -15.23 -6.87
CA GLU A 3 -27.68 -14.49 -7.09
C GLU A 3 -27.89 -13.05 -6.63
N ARG A 4 -27.16 -12.63 -5.62
CA ARG A 4 -27.15 -11.22 -5.19
C ARG A 4 -26.38 -10.43 -6.25
N PRO A 5 -26.88 -9.26 -6.68
CA PRO A 5 -26.19 -8.49 -7.69
C PRO A 5 -24.84 -8.00 -7.18
N ARG A 6 -23.79 -8.22 -7.97
CA ARG A 6 -22.43 -7.70 -7.76
C ARG A 6 -22.36 -6.23 -8.20
N LYS A 7 -23.26 -5.41 -7.64
CA LYS A 7 -23.40 -4.02 -8.04
C LYS A 7 -22.34 -3.15 -7.37
N ARG A 8 -21.79 -2.19 -8.11
CA ARG A 8 -20.98 -1.11 -7.56
C ARG A 8 -21.85 -0.18 -6.73
N ALA A 9 -21.28 0.42 -5.69
CA ALA A 9 -21.99 1.39 -4.87
C ALA A 9 -22.26 2.68 -5.66
N GLU A 10 -23.40 3.30 -5.43
CA GLU A 10 -23.80 4.58 -6.02
C GLU A 10 -23.75 5.74 -5.01
N SER A 11 -23.40 5.44 -3.75
CA SER A 11 -23.25 6.42 -2.69
C SER A 11 -22.21 5.97 -1.67
N PHE A 12 -21.65 6.89 -0.89
CA PHE A 12 -20.72 6.55 0.19
C PHE A 12 -21.37 5.64 1.25
N LYS A 13 -22.67 5.81 1.52
CA LYS A 13 -23.42 4.93 2.41
C LYS A 13 -23.46 3.48 1.91
N GLU A 14 -23.72 3.29 0.61
CA GLU A 14 -23.70 1.96 -0.02
C GLU A 14 -22.30 1.35 -0.03
N LEU A 15 -21.27 2.16 -0.35
CA LEU A 15 -19.88 1.73 -0.31
C LEU A 15 -19.50 1.24 1.10
N ARG A 16 -19.85 2.00 2.13
CA ARG A 16 -19.61 1.61 3.52
C ARG A 16 -20.37 0.34 3.90
N ALA A 17 -21.63 0.20 3.48
CA ALA A 17 -22.42 -1.00 3.71
C ALA A 17 -21.83 -2.23 2.99
N LEU A 18 -21.29 -2.05 1.77
CA LEU A 18 -20.58 -3.09 1.04
C LEU A 18 -19.39 -3.60 1.86
N PHE A 19 -18.52 -2.73 2.34
CA PHE A 19 -17.35 -3.12 3.14
C PHE A 19 -17.71 -3.77 4.47
N LEU A 20 -18.72 -3.26 5.17
CA LEU A 20 -19.17 -3.86 6.42
C LEU A 20 -19.71 -5.27 6.20
N ARG A 21 -20.48 -5.50 5.13
CA ARG A 21 -21.03 -6.81 4.79
C ARG A 21 -19.94 -7.81 4.42
N GLU A 22 -18.93 -7.35 3.69
CA GLU A 22 -17.82 -8.19 3.18
C GLU A 22 -16.62 -8.24 4.12
N SER A 23 -16.71 -7.57 5.27
CA SER A 23 -15.64 -7.63 6.27
C SER A 23 -15.56 -9.02 6.90
N ASP A 24 -14.33 -9.51 7.07
CA ASP A 24 -14.04 -10.74 7.79
C ASP A 24 -12.98 -10.49 8.88
N PRO A 25 -13.37 -9.83 9.99
CA PRO A 25 -12.41 -9.52 11.06
C PRO A 25 -11.75 -10.77 11.64
N LYS A 26 -12.50 -11.86 11.79
CA LYS A 26 -11.97 -13.13 12.32
C LYS A 26 -10.98 -13.79 11.36
N GLY A 27 -11.25 -13.78 10.06
CA GLY A 27 -10.30 -14.26 9.04
C GLY A 27 -9.04 -13.42 9.02
N ARG A 28 -9.17 -12.09 9.15
CA ARG A 28 -8.03 -11.17 9.28
C ARG A 28 -7.20 -11.49 10.52
N GLU A 29 -7.83 -11.70 11.67
CA GLU A 29 -7.14 -12.09 12.92
C GLU A 29 -6.41 -13.44 12.76
N ARG A 30 -7.07 -14.46 12.15
CA ARG A 30 -6.42 -15.74 11.87
C ARG A 30 -5.24 -15.60 10.93
N SER A 31 -5.35 -14.80 9.87
CA SER A 31 -4.26 -14.51 8.93
C SER A 31 -3.04 -13.93 9.64
N ILE A 32 -3.26 -12.90 10.47
CA ILE A 32 -2.18 -12.23 11.23
C ILE A 32 -1.54 -13.22 12.22
N ALA A 33 -2.36 -13.96 12.96
CA ALA A 33 -1.88 -14.94 13.95
C ALA A 33 -1.14 -16.13 13.31
N ALA A 34 -1.45 -16.48 12.07
CA ALA A 34 -0.79 -17.55 11.34
C ALA A 34 0.63 -17.16 10.88
N TYR A 35 0.88 -15.89 10.61
CA TYR A 35 2.19 -15.43 10.13
C TYR A 35 3.25 -15.61 11.23
N LYS A 36 4.32 -16.33 10.89
CA LYS A 36 5.49 -16.59 11.75
C LYS A 36 6.69 -15.83 11.19
N PRO A 37 6.98 -14.63 11.73
CA PRO A 37 8.08 -13.81 11.26
C PRO A 37 9.43 -14.51 11.41
N GLN A 38 10.29 -14.33 10.40
CA GLN A 38 11.71 -14.70 10.47
C GLN A 38 12.56 -13.42 10.43
N PRO A 39 13.76 -13.41 11.03
CA PRO A 39 14.62 -12.21 11.06
C PRO A 39 15.04 -11.72 9.66
N THR A 40 14.97 -12.59 8.66
CA THR A 40 15.27 -12.28 7.25
C THR A 40 14.08 -11.81 6.45
N ASP A 41 12.85 -12.02 6.93
CA ASP A 41 11.63 -11.60 6.23
C ASP A 41 11.59 -10.09 6.01
N ILE A 42 11.10 -9.68 4.86
CA ILE A 42 10.87 -8.26 4.52
C ILE A 42 9.37 -8.01 4.44
N VAL A 43 8.85 -7.19 5.34
CA VAL A 43 7.43 -6.80 5.34
C VAL A 43 7.31 -5.35 4.85
N ILE A 44 6.68 -5.19 3.69
CA ILE A 44 6.38 -3.88 3.09
C ILE A 44 5.04 -3.40 3.65
N THR A 45 5.08 -2.38 4.53
CA THR A 45 3.93 -2.02 5.38
C THR A 45 3.63 -0.52 5.42
N PRO A 46 3.49 0.17 4.29
CA PRO A 46 3.01 1.55 4.27
C PRO A 46 1.51 1.62 4.56
N PHE A 47 1.03 2.81 4.91
CA PHE A 47 -0.41 3.07 4.83
C PHE A 47 -0.92 2.88 3.41
N GLY A 48 -2.18 2.50 3.24
CA GLY A 48 -2.77 2.30 1.92
C GLY A 48 -2.52 3.49 0.98
N LYS A 49 -2.20 3.20 -0.29
CA LYS A 49 -1.92 4.20 -1.34
C LYS A 49 -0.66 5.05 -1.16
N SER A 50 0.25 4.64 -0.29
CA SER A 50 1.54 5.30 -0.06
C SER A 50 2.73 4.61 -0.73
N GLY A 51 2.52 3.93 -1.88
CA GLY A 51 3.63 3.35 -2.66
C GLY A 51 3.88 1.86 -2.46
N THR A 52 2.95 1.12 -1.84
CA THR A 52 3.09 -0.32 -1.55
C THR A 52 3.47 -1.13 -2.78
N THR A 53 2.70 -1.03 -3.86
CA THR A 53 2.91 -1.80 -5.10
C THR A 53 4.27 -1.48 -5.75
N TRP A 54 4.68 -0.22 -5.73
CA TRP A 54 5.98 0.19 -6.25
C TRP A 54 7.13 -0.40 -5.45
N THR A 55 7.03 -0.35 -4.12
CA THR A 55 8.02 -0.96 -3.22
C THR A 55 8.05 -2.49 -3.35
N GLN A 56 6.88 -3.15 -3.52
CA GLN A 56 6.80 -4.58 -3.81
C GLN A 56 7.55 -4.92 -5.11
N GLN A 57 7.37 -4.12 -6.17
CA GLN A 57 8.03 -4.34 -7.45
C GLN A 57 9.55 -4.17 -7.33
N ILE A 58 10.03 -3.10 -6.70
CA ILE A 58 11.47 -2.88 -6.46
C ILE A 58 12.05 -4.08 -5.69
N PHE A 59 11.44 -4.43 -4.56
CA PHE A 59 11.92 -5.53 -3.72
C PHE A 59 11.91 -6.88 -4.45
N HIS A 60 10.82 -7.19 -5.17
CA HIS A 60 10.70 -8.46 -5.89
C HIS A 60 11.73 -8.55 -7.04
N THR A 61 11.94 -7.47 -7.78
CA THR A 61 12.98 -7.41 -8.82
C THR A 61 14.36 -7.64 -8.23
N LEU A 62 14.70 -6.98 -7.13
CA LEU A 62 15.98 -7.14 -6.45
C LEU A 62 16.23 -8.60 -6.03
N ARG A 63 15.27 -9.25 -5.36
CA ARG A 63 15.49 -10.62 -4.85
C ARG A 63 15.45 -11.70 -5.91
N THR A 64 14.84 -11.45 -7.08
CA THR A 64 14.64 -12.44 -8.14
C THR A 64 15.43 -12.14 -9.42
N ARG A 65 16.14 -11.02 -9.48
CA ARG A 65 16.82 -10.53 -10.68
C ARG A 65 15.84 -10.33 -11.86
N GLY A 66 14.68 -9.75 -11.56
CA GLY A 66 13.73 -9.33 -12.59
C GLY A 66 12.64 -10.34 -12.96
N ASP A 67 12.38 -11.37 -12.13
CA ASP A 67 11.26 -12.28 -12.40
C ASP A 67 9.93 -11.55 -12.48
N MET A 68 9.25 -11.70 -13.61
CA MET A 68 7.90 -11.17 -13.87
C MET A 68 6.89 -12.29 -14.14
N ALA A 69 7.21 -13.56 -13.83
CA ALA A 69 6.33 -14.70 -14.09
C ALA A 69 5.23 -14.85 -13.02
N PHE A 70 4.44 -13.81 -12.82
CA PHE A 70 3.28 -13.78 -11.92
C PHE A 70 2.13 -13.01 -12.59
N ASP A 71 0.91 -13.30 -12.22
CA ASP A 71 -0.31 -12.60 -12.64
C ASP A 71 -0.71 -11.48 -11.68
N ASP A 72 -0.27 -11.57 -10.41
CA ASP A 72 -0.46 -10.57 -9.37
C ASP A 72 0.79 -10.52 -8.47
N ILE A 73 1.32 -9.32 -8.26
CA ILE A 73 2.46 -9.09 -7.36
C ILE A 73 2.19 -9.62 -5.94
N SER A 74 0.94 -9.67 -5.50
CA SER A 74 0.57 -10.21 -4.20
C SER A 74 0.61 -11.74 -4.12
N ARG A 75 0.80 -12.46 -5.24
CA ARG A 75 1.10 -13.91 -5.19
C ARG A 75 2.53 -14.19 -4.81
N VAL A 76 3.43 -13.30 -5.18
CA VAL A 76 4.87 -13.44 -4.93
C VAL A 76 5.33 -12.62 -3.73
N VAL A 77 4.59 -11.59 -3.34
CA VAL A 77 4.75 -10.82 -2.10
C VAL A 77 3.40 -10.81 -1.36
N PRO A 78 3.04 -11.90 -0.67
CA PRO A 78 1.69 -12.13 -0.14
C PRO A 78 1.26 -11.08 0.89
N TRP A 79 -0.03 -10.81 0.92
CA TRP A 79 -0.64 -9.87 1.87
C TRP A 79 -1.05 -10.60 3.15
N ILE A 80 -0.35 -10.28 4.26
CA ILE A 80 -0.51 -10.97 5.55
C ILE A 80 -1.99 -11.00 5.99
N GLU A 81 -2.69 -9.86 5.96
CA GLU A 81 -4.05 -9.74 6.49
C GLU A 81 -5.12 -10.48 5.70
N THR A 82 -4.80 -10.95 4.49
CA THR A 82 -5.78 -11.60 3.59
C THR A 82 -5.52 -13.09 3.37
N ALA A 83 -4.44 -13.63 3.91
CA ALA A 83 -3.98 -15.00 3.63
C ALA A 83 -5.05 -16.07 3.93
N ASP A 84 -5.69 -16.02 5.10
CA ASP A 84 -6.76 -16.96 5.50
C ASP A 84 -7.94 -16.90 4.51
N ARG A 85 -8.37 -15.70 4.14
CA ARG A 85 -9.48 -15.49 3.21
C ARG A 85 -9.17 -15.99 1.81
N LEU A 86 -7.89 -15.94 1.39
CA LEU A 86 -7.39 -16.45 0.12
C LEU A 86 -7.02 -17.94 0.18
N ASN A 87 -7.14 -18.56 1.36
CA ASN A 87 -6.70 -19.93 1.62
C ASN A 87 -5.22 -20.15 1.24
N LEU A 88 -4.36 -19.18 1.62
CA LEU A 88 -2.92 -19.23 1.39
C LEU A 88 -2.19 -19.63 2.67
N ASP A 89 -1.21 -20.54 2.54
CA ASP A 89 -0.21 -20.72 3.59
C ASP A 89 0.78 -19.56 3.54
N ILE A 90 0.62 -18.59 4.46
CA ILE A 90 1.47 -17.39 4.54
C ILE A 90 2.92 -17.73 4.90
N ASN A 91 3.20 -18.92 5.44
CA ASN A 91 4.54 -19.35 5.80
C ASN A 91 5.19 -20.28 4.77
N ALA A 92 4.50 -20.58 3.67
CA ALA A 92 5.06 -21.38 2.59
C ALA A 92 6.35 -20.77 2.04
N ASP A 93 7.22 -21.64 1.49
CA ASP A 93 8.42 -21.21 0.78
C ASP A 93 8.07 -20.30 -0.38
N GLN A 94 8.86 -19.26 -0.57
CA GLN A 94 8.71 -18.31 -1.66
C GLN A 94 9.74 -18.56 -2.76
N ARG A 95 9.54 -17.97 -3.94
CA ARG A 95 10.40 -18.17 -5.13
C ARG A 95 11.85 -17.77 -4.90
N ALA A 96 12.09 -16.84 -3.99
CA ALA A 96 13.41 -16.30 -3.71
C ALA A 96 13.51 -15.80 -2.28
N GLU A 97 14.70 -15.77 -1.76
CA GLU A 97 15.06 -15.17 -0.48
C GLU A 97 15.58 -13.73 -0.68
N PRO A 98 15.37 -12.85 0.30
CA PRO A 98 14.55 -13.05 1.50
C PRO A 98 13.06 -13.16 1.17
N ARG A 99 12.28 -13.84 2.03
CA ARG A 99 10.82 -13.86 1.88
C ARG A 99 10.26 -12.45 1.99
N GLY A 100 9.24 -12.13 1.19
CA GLY A 100 8.62 -10.81 1.17
C GLY A 100 7.14 -10.86 1.42
N PHE A 101 6.63 -9.87 2.14
CA PHE A 101 5.22 -9.77 2.52
C PHE A 101 4.73 -8.34 2.36
N LYS A 102 3.43 -8.20 2.10
CA LYS A 102 2.71 -6.94 2.12
C LYS A 102 1.85 -6.86 3.38
N SER A 103 1.76 -5.69 3.96
CA SER A 103 0.82 -5.40 5.05
C SER A 103 0.38 -3.93 5.04
N HIS A 104 -0.69 -3.64 5.77
CA HIS A 104 -1.14 -2.27 6.11
C HIS A 104 -1.45 -2.15 7.60
N LEU A 105 -0.84 -3.02 8.42
CA LEU A 105 -1.03 -3.02 9.86
C LEU A 105 -0.35 -1.82 10.52
N ASP A 106 -1.01 -1.26 11.53
CA ASP A 106 -0.36 -0.37 12.48
C ASP A 106 0.81 -1.11 13.17
N TYR A 107 1.81 -0.36 13.63
CA TYR A 107 2.99 -0.96 14.25
C TYR A 107 2.64 -1.93 15.37
N ASP A 108 1.72 -1.57 16.28
CA ASP A 108 1.35 -2.40 17.44
C ASP A 108 0.70 -3.73 17.04
N ALA A 109 -0.05 -3.74 15.95
CA ALA A 109 -0.71 -4.93 15.43
C ALA A 109 0.19 -5.81 14.56
N MET A 110 1.35 -5.29 14.16
CA MET A 110 2.31 -6.02 13.32
C MET A 110 3.02 -7.10 14.14
N PRO A 111 3.03 -8.37 13.70
CA PRO A 111 3.88 -9.40 14.28
C PRO A 111 5.36 -8.98 14.22
N LYS A 112 6.06 -9.10 15.36
CA LYS A 112 7.46 -8.65 15.49
C LYS A 112 8.44 -9.77 15.17
N GLY A 113 9.65 -9.41 14.74
CA GLY A 113 10.72 -10.36 14.45
C GLY A 113 11.19 -10.38 12.99
N ALA A 114 10.57 -9.58 12.12
CA ALA A 114 10.98 -9.35 10.73
C ALA A 114 11.68 -7.99 10.56
N LYS A 115 12.07 -7.67 9.33
CA LYS A 115 12.45 -6.35 8.86
C LYS A 115 11.25 -5.68 8.17
N TYR A 116 11.10 -4.39 8.34
CA TYR A 116 9.93 -3.64 7.88
C TYR A 116 10.33 -2.49 6.98
N ILE A 117 9.71 -2.37 5.81
CA ILE A 117 9.84 -1.21 4.94
C ILE A 117 8.53 -0.42 5.02
N ASN A 118 8.58 0.74 5.64
CA ASN A 118 7.46 1.67 5.69
C ASN A 118 7.71 2.84 4.74
N VAL A 119 6.68 3.22 4.00
CA VAL A 119 6.73 4.38 3.10
C VAL A 119 5.64 5.35 3.51
N ILE A 120 6.02 6.59 3.78
CA ILE A 120 5.07 7.68 3.99
C ILE A 120 4.83 8.44 2.69
N ARG A 121 3.67 9.04 2.57
CA ARG A 121 3.26 9.86 1.43
C ARG A 121 2.43 11.03 1.90
N HIS A 122 2.45 12.13 1.15
CA HIS A 122 1.61 13.30 1.44
C HIS A 122 0.15 12.88 1.67
N PRO A 123 -0.48 13.26 2.81
CA PRO A 123 -1.81 12.78 3.18
C PRO A 123 -2.88 13.14 2.15
N VAL A 124 -2.79 14.31 1.51
CA VAL A 124 -3.70 14.73 0.43
C VAL A 124 -3.58 13.79 -0.77
N ASP A 125 -2.36 13.47 -1.19
CA ASP A 125 -2.11 12.58 -2.33
C ASP A 125 -2.53 11.14 -2.03
N ALA A 126 -2.30 10.66 -0.82
CA ALA A 126 -2.73 9.34 -0.38
C ALA A 126 -4.27 9.23 -0.36
N ALA A 127 -4.96 10.25 0.18
CA ALA A 127 -6.42 10.31 0.23
C ALA A 127 -7.04 10.37 -1.17
N PHE A 128 -6.51 11.23 -2.06
CA PHE A 128 -6.99 11.30 -3.45
C PHE A 128 -6.72 10.01 -4.23
N SER A 129 -5.55 9.40 -4.02
CA SER A 129 -5.23 8.10 -4.61
C SER A 129 -6.14 6.98 -4.09
N SER A 130 -6.59 7.06 -2.83
CA SER A 130 -7.59 6.15 -2.27
C SER A 130 -8.94 6.32 -2.95
N PHE A 131 -9.39 7.57 -3.15
CA PHE A 131 -10.60 7.85 -3.91
C PHE A 131 -10.55 7.21 -5.31
N LYS A 132 -9.48 7.44 -6.07
CA LYS A 132 -9.33 6.87 -7.42
C LYS A 132 -9.30 5.34 -7.45
N PHE A 133 -8.67 4.72 -6.47
CA PHE A 133 -8.69 3.27 -6.31
C PHE A 133 -10.10 2.73 -6.05
N MET A 134 -10.85 3.38 -5.17
CA MET A 134 -12.21 2.98 -4.84
C MET A 134 -13.18 3.22 -6.00
N GLU A 135 -13.04 4.34 -6.73
CA GLU A 135 -13.78 4.64 -7.96
C GLU A 135 -13.49 3.61 -9.05
N GLY A 136 -12.23 3.23 -9.21
CA GLY A 136 -11.83 2.21 -10.18
C GLY A 136 -12.45 0.84 -9.92
N TRP A 137 -12.87 0.54 -8.70
CA TRP A 137 -13.31 -0.81 -8.34
C TRP A 137 -14.68 -0.92 -7.68
N TYR A 138 -14.95 -0.12 -6.63
CA TYR A 138 -16.03 -0.44 -5.67
C TYR A 138 -17.28 0.40 -5.84
N PHE A 139 -17.20 1.56 -6.47
CA PHE A 139 -18.35 2.40 -6.72
C PHE A 139 -18.44 2.88 -8.18
N GLU A 140 -19.64 3.26 -8.62
CA GLU A 140 -19.87 3.73 -9.97
C GLU A 140 -19.14 5.06 -10.21
N PRO A 141 -18.36 5.18 -11.31
CA PRO A 141 -17.63 6.39 -11.63
C PRO A 141 -18.53 7.63 -11.61
N GLY A 142 -18.10 8.65 -10.88
CA GLY A 142 -18.83 9.91 -10.76
C GLY A 142 -20.00 9.93 -9.77
N SER A 143 -20.41 8.77 -9.22
CA SER A 143 -21.50 8.70 -8.23
C SER A 143 -21.14 9.29 -6.88
N ILE A 144 -19.87 9.16 -6.47
CA ILE A 144 -19.33 9.76 -5.25
C ILE A 144 -18.29 10.81 -5.66
N LYS A 145 -18.38 12.01 -5.13
CA LYS A 145 -17.42 13.06 -5.44
C LYS A 145 -16.15 12.91 -4.60
N ALA A 146 -15.00 13.32 -5.14
CA ALA A 146 -13.71 13.18 -4.47
C ALA A 146 -13.68 13.86 -3.08
N ASN A 147 -14.22 15.07 -2.98
CA ASN A 147 -14.30 15.79 -1.70
C ASN A 147 -15.15 15.04 -0.67
N GLU A 148 -16.35 14.60 -1.06
CA GLU A 148 -17.24 13.80 -0.21
C GLU A 148 -16.55 12.54 0.29
N PHE A 149 -15.94 11.77 -0.63
CA PHE A 149 -15.22 10.55 -0.27
C PHE A 149 -14.10 10.83 0.74
N VAL A 150 -13.25 11.81 0.47
CA VAL A 150 -12.11 12.12 1.32
C VAL A 150 -12.58 12.61 2.70
N GLN A 151 -13.54 13.53 2.77
CA GLN A 151 -14.06 14.05 4.04
C GLN A 151 -14.67 12.94 4.91
N LEU A 152 -15.39 11.98 4.30
CA LEU A 152 -16.05 10.91 5.03
C LEU A 152 -15.11 9.74 5.37
N SER A 153 -14.12 9.45 4.53
CA SER A 153 -13.19 8.33 4.74
C SER A 153 -12.05 8.63 5.72
N THR A 154 -11.71 9.90 5.92
CA THR A 154 -10.64 10.31 6.86
C THR A 154 -11.12 10.57 8.28
N ALA A 155 -12.42 10.44 8.53
CA ALA A 155 -13.02 10.73 9.84
C ALA A 155 -12.49 9.85 11.00
N ASP A 156 -11.97 8.65 10.70
CA ASP A 156 -11.45 7.69 11.70
C ASP A 156 -9.95 7.84 11.99
N ALA A 157 -9.29 8.82 11.38
CA ALA A 157 -7.85 9.11 11.57
C ALA A 157 -6.89 7.92 11.33
N GLY A 158 -7.29 6.94 10.54
CA GLY A 158 -6.49 5.72 10.30
C GLY A 158 -5.10 6.01 9.76
N TYR A 159 -4.95 7.00 8.86
CA TYR A 159 -3.65 7.45 8.37
C TYR A 159 -2.74 7.92 9.51
N HIS A 160 -3.25 8.76 10.41
CA HIS A 160 -2.45 9.37 11.48
C HIS A 160 -2.02 8.33 12.53
N LYS A 161 -2.89 7.38 12.84
CA LYS A 161 -2.58 6.28 13.76
C LYS A 161 -1.46 5.39 13.21
N HIS A 162 -1.58 4.97 11.95
CA HIS A 162 -0.54 4.19 11.27
C HIS A 162 0.78 4.95 11.22
N PHE A 163 0.71 6.23 10.80
CA PHE A 163 1.89 7.10 10.72
C PHE A 163 2.60 7.20 12.08
N THR A 164 1.86 7.55 13.15
CA THR A 164 2.42 7.73 14.49
C THR A 164 3.14 6.47 14.98
N GLY A 165 2.50 5.31 14.86
CA GLY A 165 3.11 4.04 15.30
C GLY A 165 4.44 3.77 14.59
N TRP A 166 4.46 3.86 13.27
CA TRP A 166 5.70 3.62 12.50
C TRP A 166 6.72 4.74 12.65
N TRP A 167 6.31 5.97 12.82
CA TRP A 167 7.22 7.12 13.04
C TRP A 167 8.06 6.97 14.30
N GLN A 168 7.46 6.48 15.39
CA GLN A 168 8.16 6.25 16.65
C GLN A 168 9.29 5.22 16.52
N HIS A 169 9.17 4.30 15.56
CA HIS A 169 10.12 3.22 15.28
C HIS A 169 10.99 3.43 14.04
N ARG A 170 10.95 4.63 13.43
CA ARG A 170 11.67 4.94 12.19
C ARG A 170 13.20 4.77 12.26
N ASN A 171 13.78 4.79 13.45
CA ASN A 171 15.21 4.64 13.70
C ASN A 171 15.60 3.23 14.19
N ASP A 172 14.64 2.31 14.30
CA ASP A 172 14.94 0.94 14.71
C ASP A 172 15.74 0.24 13.60
N ALA A 173 16.75 -0.55 13.96
CA ALA A 173 17.66 -1.19 12.99
C ALA A 173 16.97 -2.12 12.00
N ASN A 174 15.77 -2.61 12.34
CA ASN A 174 14.95 -3.46 11.48
C ASN A 174 13.80 -2.70 10.78
N VAL A 175 13.83 -1.38 10.75
CA VAL A 175 12.85 -0.53 10.06
C VAL A 175 13.56 0.35 9.04
N LEU A 176 13.19 0.23 7.77
CA LEU A 176 13.54 1.18 6.72
C LEU A 176 12.36 2.12 6.50
N TYR A 177 12.56 3.40 6.82
CA TYR A 177 11.54 4.42 6.69
C TYR A 177 11.80 5.29 5.47
N LEU A 178 10.91 5.24 4.48
CA LEU A 178 11.05 5.91 3.19
C LEU A 178 9.97 6.99 3.01
N VAL A 179 10.28 7.95 2.15
CA VAL A 179 9.36 9.03 1.74
C VAL A 179 9.05 8.86 0.25
N TYR A 180 7.78 8.71 -0.12
CA TYR A 180 7.34 8.48 -1.50
C TYR A 180 7.86 9.55 -2.47
N GLU A 181 7.83 10.81 -2.05
CA GLU A 181 8.30 11.95 -2.83
C GLU A 181 9.82 11.88 -3.08
N HIS A 182 10.61 11.43 -2.09
CA HIS A 182 12.06 11.22 -2.24
C HIS A 182 12.35 10.03 -3.15
N MET A 183 11.60 8.94 -3.03
CA MET A 183 11.72 7.79 -3.94
C MET A 183 11.50 8.21 -5.40
N LYS A 184 10.61 9.17 -5.65
CA LYS A 184 10.37 9.73 -6.99
C LYS A 184 11.49 10.65 -7.48
N GLN A 185 12.12 11.38 -6.58
CA GLN A 185 13.23 12.28 -6.90
C GLN A 185 14.53 11.52 -7.14
N ASP A 186 14.73 10.43 -6.38
CA ASP A 186 15.93 9.61 -6.38
C ASP A 186 15.55 8.12 -6.31
N LEU A 187 15.17 7.56 -7.47
CA LEU A 187 14.83 6.14 -7.58
C LEU A 187 16.08 5.26 -7.38
N GLU A 188 17.22 5.68 -7.95
CA GLU A 188 18.48 4.95 -7.90
C GLU A 188 18.96 4.80 -6.45
N GLY A 189 19.09 5.88 -5.72
CA GLY A 189 19.44 5.84 -4.29
C GLY A 189 18.41 5.12 -3.42
N THR A 190 17.13 5.11 -3.82
CA THR A 190 16.10 4.31 -3.16
C THR A 190 16.33 2.81 -3.36
N ILE A 191 16.67 2.39 -4.58
CA ILE A 191 16.99 0.98 -4.90
C ILE A 191 18.19 0.52 -4.07
N GLU A 192 19.25 1.32 -4.01
CA GLU A 192 20.45 1.03 -3.20
C GLU A 192 20.10 0.87 -1.71
N LYS A 193 19.30 1.78 -1.15
CA LYS A 193 18.83 1.72 0.25
C LYS A 193 18.04 0.44 0.52
N ILE A 194 17.11 0.06 -0.37
CA ILE A 194 16.30 -1.15 -0.22
C ILE A 194 17.19 -2.39 -0.35
N ALA A 195 18.08 -2.47 -1.34
CA ALA A 195 18.99 -3.59 -1.53
C ALA A 195 19.89 -3.80 -0.30
N SER A 196 20.51 -2.72 0.20
CA SER A 196 21.34 -2.73 1.41
C SER A 196 20.56 -3.21 2.65
N PHE A 197 19.37 -2.66 2.87
CA PHE A 197 18.52 -3.04 4.00
C PHE A 197 18.09 -4.50 3.94
N CYS A 198 17.77 -5.01 2.75
CA CYS A 198 17.40 -6.41 2.52
C CYS A 198 18.60 -7.36 2.47
N HIS A 199 19.85 -6.86 2.57
CA HIS A 199 21.09 -7.61 2.39
C HIS A 199 21.19 -8.33 1.04
N ILE A 200 20.64 -7.72 -0.01
CA ILE A 200 20.75 -8.20 -1.38
C ILE A 200 21.99 -7.56 -2.01
N LYS A 201 22.88 -8.39 -2.51
CA LYS A 201 24.07 -7.90 -3.23
C LYS A 201 23.64 -7.29 -4.56
N LEU A 202 23.85 -5.99 -4.70
CA LEU A 202 23.54 -5.24 -5.91
C LEU A 202 24.79 -5.23 -6.81
N ASP A 203 24.67 -5.76 -8.02
CA ASP A 203 25.63 -5.57 -9.11
C ASP A 203 25.01 -4.67 -10.19
N ASP A 204 25.80 -4.22 -11.14
CA ASP A 204 25.38 -3.24 -12.17
C ASP A 204 24.20 -3.77 -12.99
N GLU A 205 24.20 -5.05 -13.38
CA GLU A 205 23.09 -5.67 -14.13
C GLU A 205 21.78 -5.67 -13.32
N LEU A 206 21.84 -6.07 -12.05
CA LEU A 206 20.67 -6.08 -11.17
C LEU A 206 20.16 -4.67 -10.89
N PHE A 207 21.08 -3.71 -10.76
CA PHE A 207 20.74 -2.31 -10.60
C PHE A 207 19.96 -1.79 -11.81
N ASP A 208 20.48 -1.98 -13.03
CA ASP A 208 19.86 -1.52 -14.27
C ASP A 208 18.48 -2.15 -14.48
N ILE A 209 18.36 -3.48 -14.28
CA ILE A 209 17.06 -4.18 -14.34
C ILE A 209 16.07 -3.60 -13.31
N THR A 210 16.54 -3.28 -12.11
CA THR A 210 15.65 -2.79 -11.06
C THR A 210 15.19 -1.36 -11.36
N VAL A 211 16.05 -0.51 -11.88
CA VAL A 211 15.70 0.85 -12.34
C VAL A 211 14.65 0.77 -13.45
N GLU A 212 14.86 -0.12 -14.45
CA GLU A 212 13.91 -0.33 -15.54
C GLU A 212 12.55 -0.81 -15.01
N HIS A 213 12.52 -1.90 -14.21
CA HIS A 213 11.29 -2.52 -13.73
C HIS A 213 10.51 -1.66 -12.73
N ALA A 214 11.19 -0.75 -12.04
CA ALA A 214 10.58 0.22 -11.14
C ALA A 214 10.12 1.49 -11.85
N SER A 215 10.42 1.65 -13.14
CA SER A 215 10.01 2.82 -13.91
C SER A 215 8.50 2.82 -14.16
N LEU A 216 7.91 4.03 -14.21
CA LEU A 216 6.48 4.16 -14.52
C LEU A 216 6.10 3.57 -15.89
N PRO A 217 6.88 3.78 -16.98
CA PRO A 217 6.59 3.16 -18.28
C PRO A 217 6.54 1.63 -18.22
N PHE A 218 7.49 1.00 -17.53
CA PHE A 218 7.51 -0.45 -17.37
C PHE A 218 6.29 -0.94 -16.59
N MET A 219 6.01 -0.34 -15.44
CA MET A 219 4.87 -0.74 -14.62
C MET A 219 3.53 -0.51 -15.32
N LEU A 220 3.40 0.52 -16.15
CA LEU A 220 2.20 0.73 -16.97
C LEU A 220 2.05 -0.34 -18.06
N ASN A 221 3.15 -0.77 -18.68
CA ASN A 221 3.13 -1.84 -19.68
C ASN A 221 2.68 -3.19 -19.08
N TYR A 222 2.95 -3.41 -17.81
CA TYR A 222 2.56 -4.62 -17.05
C TYR A 222 1.47 -4.35 -16.00
N LYS A 223 0.65 -3.31 -16.17
CA LYS A 223 -0.31 -2.84 -15.15
C LYS A 223 -1.25 -3.93 -14.62
N ASP A 224 -1.63 -4.89 -15.47
CA ASP A 224 -2.53 -5.97 -15.11
C ASP A 224 -1.93 -6.89 -14.02
N ARG A 225 -0.61 -6.95 -13.88
CA ARG A 225 0.10 -7.70 -12.83
C ARG A 225 0.08 -7.00 -11.47
N PHE A 226 -0.40 -5.78 -11.43
CA PHE A 226 -0.50 -4.94 -10.23
C PHE A 226 -1.96 -4.62 -9.84
N ASP A 227 -2.93 -5.22 -10.53
CA ASP A 227 -4.34 -4.85 -10.46
C ASP A 227 -5.21 -5.80 -9.62
N ASP A 228 -4.63 -6.39 -8.56
CA ASP A 228 -5.33 -7.22 -7.58
C ASP A 228 -6.09 -8.43 -8.16
N ALA A 229 -5.46 -9.18 -9.08
CA ALA A 229 -6.05 -10.41 -9.65
C ALA A 229 -6.52 -11.37 -8.56
N MET A 230 -5.75 -11.53 -7.48
CA MET A 230 -6.12 -12.36 -6.33
C MET A 230 -7.39 -11.87 -5.62
N LEU A 231 -7.57 -10.56 -5.45
CA LEU A 231 -8.77 -10.00 -4.85
C LEU A 231 -9.99 -10.12 -5.77
N ARG A 232 -9.77 -10.19 -7.09
CA ARG A 232 -10.85 -10.49 -8.06
C ARG A 232 -11.31 -11.93 -7.94
N GLU A 233 -10.41 -12.90 -7.76
CA GLU A 233 -10.78 -14.28 -7.45
C GLU A 233 -11.60 -14.38 -6.16
N LEU A 234 -11.26 -13.57 -5.15
CA LEU A 234 -12.06 -13.43 -3.94
C LEU A 234 -13.45 -12.84 -4.24
N SER A 235 -13.55 -11.89 -5.16
CA SER A 235 -14.82 -11.27 -5.50
C SER A 235 -15.77 -12.24 -6.20
N GLU A 236 -15.28 -13.32 -6.80
CA GLU A 236 -16.11 -14.42 -7.28
C GLU A 236 -16.76 -15.22 -6.13
N LYS A 237 -16.07 -15.33 -5.01
CA LYS A 237 -16.54 -16.00 -3.79
C LYS A 237 -17.30 -15.05 -2.83
N THR A 238 -17.09 -13.77 -2.98
CA THR A 238 -17.75 -12.69 -2.24
C THR A 238 -18.68 -11.93 -3.18
N LEU A 239 -19.41 -10.95 -2.66
CA LEU A 239 -20.30 -10.12 -3.48
C LEU A 239 -19.69 -8.79 -3.87
N LEU A 240 -18.36 -8.70 -3.79
CA LEU A 240 -17.61 -7.52 -4.25
C LEU A 240 -17.71 -7.38 -5.78
N PRO A 241 -17.73 -6.16 -6.32
CA PRO A 241 -17.71 -5.92 -7.75
C PRO A 241 -16.48 -6.53 -8.42
N THR A 242 -16.66 -7.04 -9.65
CA THR A 242 -15.59 -7.67 -10.44
C THR A 242 -15.25 -6.83 -11.67
N GLY A 243 -14.11 -7.12 -12.27
CA GLY A 243 -13.79 -6.68 -13.63
C GLY A 243 -13.41 -5.23 -13.83
N SER A 244 -13.00 -4.53 -12.79
CA SER A 244 -12.59 -3.14 -12.86
C SER A 244 -11.09 -2.96 -12.72
N ASP A 245 -10.58 -1.86 -13.26
CA ASP A 245 -9.20 -1.41 -13.10
C ASP A 245 -9.05 -0.78 -11.71
N SER A 246 -8.21 -1.34 -10.85
CA SER A 246 -7.93 -0.79 -9.52
C SER A 246 -7.14 0.53 -9.57
N ALA A 247 -6.71 0.96 -10.74
CA ALA A 247 -5.91 2.18 -10.95
C ALA A 247 -4.70 2.31 -10.00
N LYS A 248 -4.07 1.19 -9.64
CA LYS A 248 -2.90 1.19 -8.76
C LYS A 248 -1.67 1.80 -9.42
N VAL A 249 -1.44 1.45 -10.69
CA VAL A 249 -0.40 2.06 -11.52
C VAL A 249 -1.10 2.99 -12.50
N ARG A 250 -0.88 4.29 -12.33
CA ARG A 250 -1.57 5.31 -13.11
C ARG A 250 -0.58 6.36 -13.61
N GLU A 251 -0.65 7.57 -13.13
CA GLU A 251 0.16 8.70 -13.62
C GLU A 251 1.41 8.95 -12.77
N GLY A 252 1.45 8.43 -11.54
CA GLY A 252 2.56 8.63 -10.62
C GLY A 252 2.85 10.11 -10.27
N LYS A 253 1.87 10.99 -10.43
CA LYS A 253 2.03 12.42 -10.16
C LYS A 253 1.93 12.69 -8.66
N VAL A 254 2.68 13.70 -8.20
CA VAL A 254 2.65 14.25 -6.84
C VAL A 254 2.00 15.62 -6.88
N GLY A 255 1.14 15.93 -5.90
CA GLY A 255 0.48 17.24 -5.79
C GLY A 255 -0.62 17.50 -6.83
N VAL A 256 -0.99 16.50 -7.64
CA VAL A 256 -2.04 16.64 -8.66
C VAL A 256 -3.31 15.95 -8.18
N ASN A 257 -4.29 16.75 -7.80
CA ASN A 257 -5.60 16.28 -7.35
C ASN A 257 -6.70 17.30 -7.68
N ASP A 258 -7.96 16.85 -7.65
CA ASP A 258 -9.15 17.67 -7.92
C ASP A 258 -9.90 17.98 -6.61
N LEU A 259 -9.20 17.96 -5.47
CA LEU A 259 -9.81 18.31 -4.18
C LEU A 259 -9.98 19.81 -4.03
N SER A 260 -11.08 20.20 -3.40
CA SER A 260 -11.33 21.60 -3.08
C SER A 260 -10.35 22.10 -2.01
N LYS A 261 -10.16 23.42 -1.98
CA LYS A 261 -9.31 24.08 -1.00
C LYS A 261 -9.73 23.74 0.44
N GLU A 262 -11.02 23.70 0.72
CA GLU A 262 -11.57 23.36 2.03
C GLU A 262 -11.23 21.93 2.44
N THR A 263 -11.25 20.98 1.49
CA THR A 263 -10.89 19.58 1.78
C THR A 263 -9.39 19.45 2.04
N ILE A 264 -8.56 20.17 1.30
CA ILE A 264 -7.10 20.21 1.53
C ILE A 264 -6.80 20.83 2.91
N GLU A 265 -7.38 21.97 3.23
CA GLU A 265 -7.22 22.65 4.53
C GLU A 265 -7.67 21.77 5.71
N MET A 266 -8.74 20.97 5.51
CA MET A 266 -9.17 19.97 6.49
C MET A 266 -8.09 18.90 6.72
N LEU A 267 -7.48 18.36 5.67
CA LEU A 267 -6.43 17.35 5.79
C LEU A 267 -5.15 17.93 6.44
N GLU A 268 -4.77 19.14 6.10
CA GLU A 268 -3.67 19.86 6.74
C GLU A 268 -3.94 20.14 8.22
N LYS A 269 -5.18 20.48 8.55
CA LYS A 269 -5.60 20.64 9.95
C LYS A 269 -5.50 19.32 10.71
N LEU A 270 -5.95 18.21 10.12
CA LEU A 270 -5.81 16.88 10.71
C LEU A 270 -4.34 16.51 10.96
N TRP A 271 -3.42 16.90 10.05
CA TRP A 271 -1.99 16.75 10.27
C TRP A 271 -1.54 17.53 11.52
N ARG A 272 -1.83 18.82 11.60
CA ARG A 272 -1.45 19.65 12.74
C ARG A 272 -2.00 19.10 14.05
N ASP A 273 -3.28 18.73 14.07
CA ASP A 273 -3.96 18.27 15.28
C ASP A 273 -3.40 16.91 15.79
N ASN A 274 -2.97 16.02 14.89
CA ASN A 274 -2.60 14.65 15.25
C ASN A 274 -1.10 14.35 15.16
N LEU A 275 -0.37 15.01 14.28
CA LEU A 275 1.01 14.64 13.95
C LEU A 275 2.05 15.71 14.26
N ALA A 276 1.67 16.99 14.37
CA ALA A 276 2.65 18.04 14.66
C ALA A 276 3.39 17.80 15.97
N SER A 277 2.69 17.44 17.05
CA SER A 277 3.31 17.14 18.35
C SER A 277 4.13 15.85 18.34
N VAL A 278 3.81 14.89 17.49
CA VAL A 278 4.51 13.60 17.38
C VAL A 278 5.79 13.74 16.59
N THR A 279 5.75 14.52 15.50
CA THR A 279 6.86 14.69 14.56
C THR A 279 7.77 15.86 14.89
N GLY A 280 7.24 16.89 15.54
CA GLY A 280 7.88 18.20 15.70
C GLY A 280 7.72 19.13 14.51
N PHE A 281 6.84 18.79 13.53
CA PHE A 281 6.66 19.55 12.29
C PHE A 281 5.19 19.86 12.05
N GLU A 282 4.88 21.15 11.83
CA GLU A 282 3.53 21.67 11.59
C GLU A 282 2.94 21.20 10.24
N THR A 283 3.80 20.85 9.27
CA THR A 283 3.37 20.40 7.94
C THR A 283 4.16 19.18 7.49
N TYR A 284 3.55 18.41 6.57
CA TYR A 284 4.21 17.27 5.94
C TYR A 284 5.47 17.70 5.15
N GLU A 285 5.41 18.83 4.44
CA GLU A 285 6.51 19.36 3.64
C GLU A 285 7.72 19.70 4.51
N SER A 286 7.50 20.34 5.67
CA SER A 286 8.58 20.65 6.60
C SER A 286 9.20 19.39 7.19
N LEU A 287 8.39 18.35 7.45
CA LEU A 287 8.89 17.06 7.88
C LEU A 287 9.80 16.43 6.84
N ILE A 288 9.32 16.24 5.59
CA ILE A 288 10.10 15.54 4.57
C ILE A 288 11.37 16.29 4.17
N ALA A 289 11.35 17.63 4.25
CA ALA A 289 12.55 18.44 4.02
C ALA A 289 13.65 18.17 5.07
N SER A 290 13.27 17.72 6.28
CA SER A 290 14.21 17.36 7.36
C SER A 290 14.79 15.94 7.23
N LEU A 291 14.19 15.09 6.38
CA LEU A 291 14.58 13.68 6.20
C LEU A 291 15.52 13.44 4.99
N LYS A 292 16.10 14.50 4.43
CA LYS A 292 17.01 14.42 3.28
C LYS A 292 18.38 13.88 3.66
#